data_70dc5f8a5a0d29d86b770ad8ed23f757
#
_entry.id   70dc5f8a5a0d29d86b770ad8ed23f757
#
_cell.length_a   1.000
_cell.length_b   1.000
_cell.length_c   1.000
_cell.angle_alpha   90.00
_cell.angle_beta   90.00
_cell.angle_gamma   90.00
#
_symmetry.space_group_name_H-M   'P 1'
#
loop_
_entity.id
_entity.type
_entity.pdbx_description
1 polymer ?
#
loop_
_entity_poly.entity_id
_entity_poly.type
_entity_poly.pdbx_seq_one_letter_code
_entity_poly.pdbx_strand_id
1 'polypeptide(L)'
;MKPLDDILRVPALLLAVLCLSGFGLEPAWAQSITWDRPTEGLAIGVWNPSTSCPDVPPLLVSEIDPLHYRVSVHYFRNEPLSEPPDILEWQRRTGHDLVFNAGLFRENFSYLGLLYGKGKPMGGKRHASWMGLFVAEPTTGGPSRAGILDLSIDSFDEQQPAYGEAAQSLMLLDRTGKVRVNQTGKISQQTIVGELRNGHILIMKTTEMTSLHAMGQCLRDAYPNIRQAMAMDGGSSSDLMISPGLRQAVQKTTGTHEWMTLVNSGPMGHVGLPAVIGISPRHQSGRP
;
A
#
# COMPACT_ATOMS: atom_id res chain seq x y z
N MET A 1 -26.51 -11.11 -88.69
CA MET A 1 -25.99 -10.22 -87.63
C MET A 1 -26.71 -10.57 -86.37
N LYS A 2 -26.01 -11.28 -85.42
CA LYS A 2 -26.50 -11.71 -84.12
C LYS A 2 -25.76 -10.92 -83.07
N PRO A 3 -26.41 -10.41 -82.04
CA PRO A 3 -25.70 -9.96 -80.85
C PRO A 3 -25.47 -11.12 -79.85
N LEU A 4 -24.29 -11.21 -79.33
CA LEU A 4 -23.93 -12.05 -78.16
C LEU A 4 -24.21 -11.26 -76.89
N ASP A 5 -25.04 -11.81 -76.03
CA ASP A 5 -25.15 -11.44 -74.62
C ASP A 5 -24.70 -12.63 -73.82
N ASP A 6 -23.45 -12.52 -73.30
CA ASP A 6 -22.97 -13.45 -72.27
C ASP A 6 -22.88 -12.71 -70.96
N ILE A 7 -23.84 -13.01 -70.04
CA ILE A 7 -23.91 -12.49 -68.72
C ILE A 7 -23.05 -13.38 -67.82
N LEU A 8 -21.88 -12.87 -67.40
CA LEU A 8 -21.05 -13.45 -66.38
C LEU A 8 -21.74 -13.34 -65.01
N ARG A 9 -22.22 -14.45 -64.49
CA ARG A 9 -22.66 -14.60 -63.11
C ARG A 9 -21.42 -14.81 -62.23
N VAL A 10 -21.07 -13.82 -61.39
CA VAL A 10 -20.08 -13.94 -60.32
C VAL A 10 -20.80 -14.47 -59.08
N PRO A 11 -20.33 -15.55 -58.48
CA PRO A 11 -20.92 -16.01 -57.22
C PRO A 11 -20.48 -15.12 -56.07
N ALA A 12 -21.39 -14.60 -55.27
CA ALA A 12 -21.16 -13.87 -54.08
C ALA A 12 -20.50 -14.78 -53.04
N LEU A 13 -19.22 -14.58 -52.81
CA LEU A 13 -18.49 -15.21 -51.70
C LEU A 13 -18.93 -14.52 -50.41
N LEU A 14 -19.70 -15.21 -49.57
CA LEU A 14 -20.00 -14.82 -48.22
C LEU A 14 -18.72 -14.90 -47.37
N LEU A 15 -18.07 -13.76 -47.13
CA LEU A 15 -17.01 -13.64 -46.12
C LEU A 15 -17.68 -13.73 -44.73
N ALA A 16 -17.65 -14.89 -44.10
CA ALA A 16 -17.94 -15.04 -42.69
C ALA A 16 -16.80 -14.40 -41.90
N VAL A 17 -16.99 -13.16 -41.42
CA VAL A 17 -16.12 -12.54 -40.42
C VAL A 17 -16.34 -13.25 -39.10
N LEU A 18 -15.48 -14.21 -38.79
CA LEU A 18 -15.34 -14.76 -37.45
C LEU A 18 -14.83 -13.63 -36.57
N CYS A 19 -15.72 -13.01 -35.81
CA CYS A 19 -15.37 -12.24 -34.63
C CYS A 19 -14.77 -13.18 -33.61
N LEU A 20 -13.45 -13.37 -33.65
CA LEU A 20 -12.69 -13.91 -32.54
C LEU A 20 -12.82 -12.89 -31.40
N SER A 21 -13.82 -13.07 -30.55
CA SER A 21 -13.86 -12.51 -29.22
C SER A 21 -12.60 -12.98 -28.53
N GLY A 22 -11.57 -12.12 -28.54
CA GLY A 22 -10.36 -12.33 -27.77
C GLY A 22 -10.73 -12.41 -26.30
N PHE A 23 -10.99 -13.62 -25.81
CA PHE A 23 -10.82 -13.91 -24.40
C PHE A 23 -9.34 -13.66 -24.13
N GLY A 24 -9.03 -12.49 -23.61
CA GLY A 24 -7.73 -12.21 -22.99
C GLY A 24 -7.54 -13.28 -21.93
N LEU A 25 -6.71 -14.27 -22.24
CA LEU A 25 -6.19 -15.18 -21.21
C LEU A 25 -5.43 -14.28 -20.23
N GLU A 26 -6.06 -13.92 -19.12
CA GLU A 26 -5.35 -13.39 -17.98
C GLU A 26 -4.23 -14.37 -17.68
N PRO A 27 -2.99 -13.89 -17.59
CA PRO A 27 -1.88 -14.79 -17.35
C PRO A 27 -2.12 -15.51 -16.01
N ALA A 28 -2.07 -16.83 -16.00
CA ALA A 28 -2.40 -17.73 -14.90
C ALA A 28 -1.54 -17.54 -13.62
N TRP A 29 -0.60 -16.60 -13.63
CA TRP A 29 0.30 -16.27 -12.52
C TRP A 29 -0.17 -15.05 -11.70
N ALA A 30 -1.22 -14.33 -12.09
CA ALA A 30 -1.83 -13.33 -11.22
C ALA A 30 -2.65 -14.07 -10.14
N GLN A 31 -2.00 -14.42 -9.03
CA GLN A 31 -2.72 -14.96 -7.87
C GLN A 31 -3.77 -13.93 -7.44
N SER A 32 -5.05 -14.31 -7.60
CA SER A 32 -6.17 -13.44 -7.25
C SER A 32 -6.22 -13.28 -5.73
N ILE A 33 -6.07 -12.05 -5.26
CA ILE A 33 -6.38 -11.72 -3.88
C ILE A 33 -7.89 -11.75 -3.75
N THR A 34 -8.39 -12.51 -2.77
CA THR A 34 -9.80 -12.40 -2.39
C THR A 34 -9.97 -11.17 -1.52
N TRP A 35 -10.63 -10.15 -2.07
CA TRP A 35 -10.82 -8.87 -1.41
C TRP A 35 -12.16 -8.80 -0.69
N ASP A 36 -12.10 -8.49 0.60
CA ASP A 36 -13.24 -7.95 1.35
C ASP A 36 -13.28 -6.44 1.19
N ARG A 37 -14.46 -5.90 0.90
CA ARG A 37 -14.67 -4.46 0.74
C ARG A 37 -15.65 -3.95 1.81
N PRO A 38 -15.19 -3.75 3.05
CA PRO A 38 -16.05 -3.37 4.17
C PRO A 38 -16.72 -2.02 3.96
N THR A 39 -16.07 -1.13 3.24
CA THR A 39 -16.55 0.22 2.94
C THR A 39 -16.03 0.65 1.56
N GLU A 40 -16.66 1.68 0.99
CA GLU A 40 -16.17 2.29 -0.24
C GLU A 40 -14.75 2.84 -0.03
N GLY A 41 -13.84 2.55 -0.96
CA GLY A 41 -12.44 2.99 -0.92
C GLY A 41 -11.52 2.18 -0.01
N LEU A 42 -12.00 1.08 0.60
CA LEU A 42 -11.17 0.16 1.38
C LEU A 42 -11.41 -1.28 0.96
N ALA A 43 -10.33 -1.99 0.64
CA ALA A 43 -10.32 -3.42 0.45
C ALA A 43 -9.25 -4.07 1.33
N ILE A 44 -9.56 -5.23 1.90
CA ILE A 44 -8.65 -5.99 2.78
C ILE A 44 -8.62 -7.43 2.30
N GLY A 45 -7.46 -8.06 2.29
CA GLY A 45 -7.31 -9.44 1.85
C GLY A 45 -5.98 -10.05 2.24
N VAL A 46 -5.75 -11.27 1.79
CA VAL A 46 -4.48 -11.98 1.91
C VAL A 46 -3.91 -12.17 0.52
N TRP A 47 -2.67 -11.73 0.34
CA TRP A 47 -1.90 -12.04 -0.84
C TRP A 47 -0.88 -13.14 -0.52
N ASN A 48 -1.01 -14.27 -1.22
CA ASN A 48 -0.08 -15.38 -1.08
C ASN A 48 0.73 -15.56 -2.36
N PRO A 49 1.92 -14.97 -2.47
CA PRO A 49 2.73 -15.03 -3.68
C PRO A 49 3.58 -16.31 -3.79
N SER A 50 3.43 -17.31 -2.92
CA SER A 50 4.34 -18.46 -2.79
C SER A 50 4.61 -19.21 -4.10
N THR A 51 3.67 -19.25 -5.03
CA THR A 51 3.85 -19.90 -6.34
C THR A 51 4.86 -19.15 -7.23
N SER A 52 4.84 -17.80 -7.16
CA SER A 52 5.74 -16.95 -7.96
C SER A 52 6.98 -16.51 -7.18
N CYS A 53 6.89 -16.47 -5.86
CA CYS A 53 7.89 -15.93 -4.95
C CYS A 53 8.01 -16.85 -3.72
N PRO A 54 8.71 -17.99 -3.81
CA PRO A 54 8.75 -18.99 -2.73
C PRO A 54 9.39 -18.46 -1.43
N ASP A 55 10.20 -17.41 -1.51
CA ASP A 55 10.87 -16.79 -0.34
C ASP A 55 10.01 -15.68 0.32
N VAL A 56 8.81 -15.43 -0.19
CA VAL A 56 7.89 -14.42 0.35
C VAL A 56 6.65 -15.09 0.93
N PRO A 57 6.42 -14.96 2.24
CA PRO A 57 5.27 -15.56 2.91
C PRO A 57 3.97 -14.83 2.53
N PRO A 58 2.81 -15.37 2.91
CA PRO A 58 1.55 -14.64 2.79
C PRO A 58 1.60 -13.29 3.48
N LEU A 59 0.90 -12.30 2.91
CA LEU A 59 0.82 -10.95 3.42
C LEU A 59 -0.63 -10.57 3.70
N LEU A 60 -0.86 -9.93 4.84
CA LEU A 60 -2.05 -9.12 5.05
C LEU A 60 -1.93 -7.87 4.18
N VAL A 61 -2.93 -7.59 3.34
CA VAL A 61 -2.91 -6.50 2.38
C VAL A 61 -4.15 -5.64 2.56
N SER A 62 -3.99 -4.32 2.58
CA SER A 62 -5.08 -3.36 2.55
C SER A 62 -4.87 -2.39 1.39
N GLU A 63 -5.85 -2.26 0.50
CA GLU A 63 -5.89 -1.27 -0.58
C GLU A 63 -6.80 -0.12 -0.19
N ILE A 64 -6.31 1.10 -0.34
CA ILE A 64 -6.94 2.33 0.14
C ILE A 64 -7.03 3.33 -1.01
N ASP A 65 -8.23 3.84 -1.26
CA ASP A 65 -8.46 4.98 -2.13
C ASP A 65 -8.34 6.29 -1.31
N PRO A 66 -7.34 7.15 -1.58
CA PRO A 66 -7.16 8.42 -0.88
C PRO A 66 -8.31 9.42 -1.08
N LEU A 67 -9.19 9.21 -2.07
CA LEU A 67 -10.38 10.03 -2.23
C LEU A 67 -11.41 9.76 -1.14
N HIS A 68 -11.49 8.54 -0.65
CA HIS A 68 -12.43 8.10 0.38
C HIS A 68 -11.82 8.06 1.79
N TYR A 69 -10.50 7.96 1.88
CA TYR A 69 -9.78 7.82 3.14
C TYR A 69 -8.74 8.91 3.34
N ARG A 70 -8.65 9.36 4.59
CA ARG A 70 -7.64 10.30 5.07
C ARG A 70 -6.48 9.55 5.69
N VAL A 71 -5.28 10.03 5.43
CA VAL A 71 -4.04 9.62 6.11
C VAL A 71 -3.72 10.60 7.22
N SER A 72 -3.22 10.12 8.35
CA SER A 72 -2.71 10.94 9.45
C SER A 72 -1.45 10.33 10.03
N VAL A 73 -0.41 11.13 10.18
CA VAL A 73 0.85 10.73 10.83
C VAL A 73 0.83 11.13 12.29
N HIS A 74 1.17 10.21 13.18
CA HIS A 74 1.26 10.43 14.62
C HIS A 74 2.66 10.14 15.11
N TYR A 75 3.11 10.95 16.07
CA TYR A 75 4.39 10.78 16.74
C TYR A 75 4.21 10.99 18.23
N PHE A 76 4.65 10.01 19.05
CA PHE A 76 4.35 10.01 20.48
C PHE A 76 4.85 11.25 21.23
N ARG A 77 5.94 11.87 20.78
CA ARG A 77 6.47 13.10 21.39
C ARG A 77 5.59 14.34 21.19
N ASN A 78 4.65 14.26 20.25
CA ASN A 78 3.67 15.31 20.00
C ASN A 78 2.35 15.07 20.73
N GLU A 79 2.28 13.96 21.46
CA GLU A 79 1.16 13.56 22.29
C GLU A 79 1.55 13.69 23.76
N PRO A 80 0.61 13.76 24.70
CA PRO A 80 0.88 13.78 26.15
C PRO A 80 1.28 12.38 26.66
N LEU A 81 2.39 11.86 26.13
CA LEU A 81 2.90 10.52 26.40
C LEU A 81 4.35 10.57 26.82
N SER A 82 4.72 9.79 27.84
CA SER A 82 6.10 9.61 28.30
C SER A 82 6.88 8.59 27.49
N GLU A 83 6.18 7.58 26.97
CA GLU A 83 6.74 6.47 26.21
C GLU A 83 5.88 6.15 24.99
N PRO A 84 6.47 5.54 23.94
CA PRO A 84 5.74 5.13 22.76
C PRO A 84 4.69 4.05 23.11
N PRO A 85 3.42 4.25 22.74
CA PRO A 85 2.42 3.21 22.88
C PRO A 85 2.62 2.11 21.83
N ASP A 86 2.07 0.94 22.10
CA ASP A 86 1.96 -0.12 21.11
C ASP A 86 0.87 0.19 20.06
N ILE A 87 0.73 -0.66 19.05
CA ILE A 87 -0.22 -0.47 17.96
C ILE A 87 -1.67 -0.50 18.44
N LEU A 88 -2.00 -1.30 19.46
CA LEU A 88 -3.36 -1.41 20.03
C LEU A 88 -3.75 -0.11 20.73
N GLU A 89 -2.84 0.42 21.53
CA GLU A 89 -3.05 1.69 22.24
C GLU A 89 -3.09 2.86 21.25
N TRP A 90 -2.25 2.85 20.20
CA TRP A 90 -2.35 3.83 19.10
C TRP A 90 -3.72 3.80 18.44
N GLN A 91 -4.22 2.62 18.08
CA GLN A 91 -5.53 2.48 17.47
C GLN A 91 -6.65 2.97 18.40
N ARG A 92 -6.58 2.60 19.69
CA ARG A 92 -7.55 3.01 20.70
C ARG A 92 -7.59 4.54 20.89
N ARG A 93 -6.42 5.20 20.89
CA ARG A 93 -6.30 6.66 21.07
C ARG A 93 -6.78 7.44 19.85
N THR A 94 -6.44 6.96 18.68
CA THR A 94 -6.69 7.70 17.44
C THR A 94 -8.04 7.37 16.81
N GLY A 95 -8.59 6.19 17.09
CA GLY A 95 -9.86 5.72 16.53
C GLY A 95 -9.79 5.43 15.02
N HIS A 96 -8.60 5.33 14.44
CA HIS A 96 -8.44 5.03 13.01
C HIS A 96 -8.96 3.64 12.65
N ASP A 97 -9.45 3.46 11.43
CA ASP A 97 -9.84 2.15 10.91
C ASP A 97 -8.64 1.22 10.72
N LEU A 98 -7.52 1.78 10.22
CA LEU A 98 -6.24 1.09 10.15
C LEU A 98 -5.16 1.94 10.81
N VAL A 99 -4.22 1.28 11.48
CA VAL A 99 -2.99 1.88 12.00
C VAL A 99 -1.83 0.96 11.68
N PHE A 100 -0.73 1.51 11.18
CA PHE A 100 0.49 0.75 10.92
C PHE A 100 1.73 1.55 11.33
N ASN A 101 2.83 0.85 11.56
CA ASN A 101 4.09 1.48 11.96
C ASN A 101 4.64 2.38 10.85
N ALA A 102 5.24 3.49 11.24
CA ALA A 102 5.98 4.36 10.32
C ALA A 102 7.42 3.81 10.08
N GLY A 103 8.31 4.67 9.60
CA GLY A 103 9.71 4.29 9.33
C GLY A 103 10.55 4.09 10.60
N LEU A 104 11.85 3.95 10.40
CA LEU A 104 12.82 3.57 11.43
C LEU A 104 13.05 4.66 12.47
N PHE A 105 13.50 4.24 13.64
CA PHE A 105 13.79 5.12 14.77
C PHE A 105 15.05 4.67 15.54
N ARG A 106 15.55 5.52 16.42
CA ARG A 106 16.70 5.24 17.30
C ARG A 106 16.23 4.57 18.60
N GLU A 107 17.16 4.02 19.36
CA GLU A 107 16.90 3.44 20.69
C GLU A 107 16.21 4.44 21.65
N ASN A 108 16.48 5.73 21.52
CA ASN A 108 15.80 6.77 22.29
C ASN A 108 14.44 7.19 21.70
N PHE A 109 13.90 6.40 20.78
CA PHE A 109 12.62 6.63 20.10
C PHE A 109 12.55 7.88 19.20
N SER A 110 13.69 8.52 18.89
CA SER A 110 13.68 9.59 17.90
C SER A 110 13.55 9.02 16.48
N TYR A 111 12.61 9.58 15.72
CA TYR A 111 12.38 9.16 14.33
C TYR A 111 13.60 9.44 13.46
N LEU A 112 13.93 8.51 12.58
CA LEU A 112 14.99 8.63 11.60
C LEU A 112 14.40 9.05 10.25
N GLY A 113 14.76 10.24 9.78
CA GLY A 113 14.24 10.80 8.53
C GLY A 113 13.17 11.87 8.74
N LEU A 114 12.60 12.34 7.63
CA LEU A 114 11.52 13.31 7.64
C LEU A 114 10.24 12.71 8.19
N LEU A 115 9.57 13.43 9.07
CA LEU A 115 8.26 13.09 9.58
C LEU A 115 7.43 14.38 9.71
N TYR A 116 6.29 14.43 9.03
CA TYR A 116 5.39 15.56 9.02
C TYR A 116 3.98 15.13 9.38
N GLY A 117 3.30 15.95 10.17
CA GLY A 117 1.87 15.84 10.45
C GLY A 117 1.23 17.22 10.40
N LYS A 118 0.10 17.33 9.72
CA LYS A 118 -0.63 18.59 9.53
C LYS A 118 0.25 19.73 8.96
N GLY A 119 1.16 19.39 8.05
CA GLY A 119 2.09 20.33 7.41
C GLY A 119 3.24 20.80 8.29
N LYS A 120 3.43 20.23 9.49
CA LYS A 120 4.49 20.62 10.42
C LYS A 120 5.49 19.49 10.61
N PRO A 121 6.80 19.81 10.72
CA PRO A 121 7.81 18.82 11.05
C PRO A 121 7.57 18.26 12.47
N MET A 122 7.57 16.93 12.61
CA MET A 122 7.37 16.24 13.87
C MET A 122 8.59 15.47 14.34
N GLY A 123 9.52 15.16 13.45
CA GLY A 123 10.64 14.27 13.72
C GLY A 123 11.93 14.73 13.10
N GLY A 124 12.81 13.79 12.84
CA GLY A 124 14.18 13.98 12.46
C GLY A 124 14.45 14.82 11.20
N LYS A 125 15.73 14.86 10.84
CA LYS A 125 16.20 15.51 9.61
C LYS A 125 16.12 14.47 8.47
N ARG A 126 16.09 14.97 7.22
CA ARG A 126 16.20 14.14 6.01
C ARG A 126 17.35 13.14 6.14
N HIS A 127 17.04 11.87 5.99
CA HIS A 127 18.04 10.80 5.95
C HIS A 127 18.64 10.70 4.54
N ALA A 128 19.96 10.76 4.45
CA ALA A 128 20.64 10.89 3.15
C ALA A 128 20.55 9.63 2.25
N SER A 129 20.35 8.45 2.86
CA SER A 129 20.35 7.17 2.12
C SER A 129 18.96 6.55 1.94
N TRP A 130 17.95 7.06 2.65
CA TRP A 130 16.59 6.52 2.56
C TRP A 130 15.78 7.41 1.62
N MET A 131 15.52 6.89 0.44
CA MET A 131 14.98 7.68 -0.66
C MET A 131 13.46 7.60 -0.80
N GLY A 132 12.78 6.77 0.00
CA GLY A 132 11.31 6.70 0.01
C GLY A 132 10.74 7.77 0.94
N LEU A 133 9.77 8.54 0.47
CA LEU A 133 8.96 9.44 1.28
C LEU A 133 7.49 9.18 0.98
N PHE A 134 6.79 8.52 1.90
CA PHE A 134 5.33 8.45 1.84
C PHE A 134 4.76 9.82 2.11
N VAL A 135 3.84 10.29 1.28
CA VAL A 135 3.20 11.60 1.38
C VAL A 135 1.68 11.48 1.22
N ALA A 136 0.95 12.32 1.93
CA ALA A 136 -0.50 12.38 1.82
C ALA A 136 -1.04 13.77 2.19
N GLU A 137 -2.33 13.99 1.91
CA GLU A 137 -3.07 15.20 2.25
C GLU A 137 -2.40 16.44 1.65
N PRO A 138 -2.57 16.73 0.34
CA PRO A 138 -2.03 17.93 -0.29
C PRO A 138 -2.43 19.20 0.46
N THR A 139 -1.48 20.11 0.66
CA THR A 139 -1.69 21.41 1.34
C THR A 139 -2.25 22.48 0.40
N THR A 140 -2.04 22.32 -0.90
CA THR A 140 -2.64 23.16 -1.95
C THR A 140 -3.90 22.48 -2.48
N GLY A 141 -4.96 23.25 -2.74
CA GLY A 141 -6.25 22.71 -3.19
C GLY A 141 -6.14 21.72 -4.35
N GLY A 142 -7.05 20.76 -4.39
CA GLY A 142 -7.09 19.67 -5.37
C GLY A 142 -7.67 18.40 -4.77
N PRO A 143 -7.75 17.31 -5.55
CA PRO A 143 -8.23 16.04 -5.04
C PRO A 143 -7.29 15.50 -3.97
N SER A 144 -7.86 14.82 -2.97
CA SER A 144 -7.09 14.10 -1.96
C SER A 144 -6.16 13.09 -2.62
N ARG A 145 -4.91 13.08 -2.21
CA ARG A 145 -3.88 12.20 -2.78
C ARG A 145 -3.02 11.64 -1.67
N ALA A 146 -2.53 10.45 -1.90
CA ALA A 146 -1.39 9.88 -1.21
C ALA A 146 -0.48 9.23 -2.24
N GLY A 147 0.80 9.08 -1.93
CA GLY A 147 1.76 8.47 -2.85
C GLY A 147 3.14 8.37 -2.24
N ILE A 148 4.10 7.99 -3.05
CA ILE A 148 5.49 7.85 -2.66
C ILE A 148 6.34 8.79 -3.53
N LEU A 149 7.16 9.62 -2.91
CA LEU A 149 8.21 10.37 -3.60
C LEU A 149 9.53 9.59 -3.50
N ASP A 150 10.22 9.47 -4.63
CA ASP A 150 11.62 9.02 -4.65
C ASP A 150 12.53 10.25 -4.51
N LEU A 151 13.03 10.48 -3.31
CA LEU A 151 13.86 11.66 -2.99
C LEU A 151 15.20 11.72 -3.74
N SER A 152 15.53 10.69 -4.54
CA SER A 152 16.67 10.76 -5.45
C SER A 152 16.37 11.53 -6.74
N ILE A 153 15.10 11.70 -7.07
CA ILE A 153 14.63 12.36 -8.30
C ILE A 153 13.48 13.35 -8.08
N ASP A 154 12.70 13.16 -7.00
CA ASP A 154 11.59 14.04 -6.65
C ASP A 154 12.05 15.07 -5.59
N SER A 155 11.57 16.30 -5.72
CA SER A 155 11.81 17.35 -4.73
C SER A 155 10.75 17.29 -3.63
N PHE A 156 11.17 17.58 -2.40
CA PHE A 156 10.29 17.84 -1.27
C PHE A 156 10.82 19.09 -0.55
N ASP A 157 10.01 20.15 -0.55
CA ASP A 157 10.33 21.39 0.16
C ASP A 157 9.98 21.21 1.64
N GLU A 158 11.00 21.23 2.49
CA GLU A 158 10.86 21.03 3.93
C GLU A 158 10.30 22.27 4.64
N GLN A 159 10.37 23.45 4.02
CA GLN A 159 9.86 24.71 4.58
C GLN A 159 8.40 24.97 4.15
N GLN A 160 8.04 24.57 2.94
CA GLN A 160 6.70 24.70 2.39
C GLN A 160 6.24 23.35 1.81
N PRO A 161 5.94 22.37 2.67
CA PRO A 161 5.61 21.03 2.19
C PRO A 161 4.29 21.06 1.41
N ALA A 162 4.34 20.48 0.21
CA ALA A 162 3.16 20.32 -0.63
C ALA A 162 2.14 19.30 -0.08
N TYR A 163 2.51 18.58 0.96
CA TYR A 163 1.69 17.57 1.64
C TYR A 163 1.68 17.79 3.14
N GLY A 164 0.52 17.60 3.74
CA GLY A 164 0.31 17.74 5.19
C GLY A 164 0.90 16.59 5.99
N GLU A 165 0.95 15.40 5.41
CA GLU A 165 1.41 14.18 6.05
C GLU A 165 2.59 13.61 5.26
N ALA A 166 3.69 13.28 5.95
CA ALA A 166 4.84 12.64 5.30
C ALA A 166 5.66 11.80 6.28
N ALA A 167 6.18 10.66 5.80
CA ALA A 167 7.05 9.76 6.55
C ALA A 167 8.14 9.19 5.65
N GLN A 168 9.40 9.52 5.94
CA GLN A 168 10.55 9.01 5.18
C GLN A 168 10.95 7.62 5.67
N SER A 169 11.25 6.73 4.71
CA SER A 169 11.81 5.41 4.97
C SER A 169 12.55 4.86 3.74
N LEU A 170 12.81 3.55 3.70
CA LEU A 170 13.59 2.91 2.65
C LEU A 170 12.79 2.81 1.34
N MET A 171 13.30 3.34 0.23
CA MET A 171 12.79 3.00 -1.09
C MET A 171 13.07 1.52 -1.37
N LEU A 172 12.04 0.75 -1.66
CA LEU A 172 12.14 -0.68 -1.93
C LEU A 172 12.12 -0.96 -3.44
N LEU A 173 11.14 -0.42 -4.13
CA LEU A 173 10.94 -0.58 -5.57
C LEU A 173 10.63 0.81 -6.16
N ASP A 174 11.45 1.27 -7.09
CA ASP A 174 11.21 2.55 -7.75
C ASP A 174 10.26 2.42 -8.96
N ARG A 175 9.84 3.56 -9.50
CA ARG A 175 8.87 3.63 -10.62
C ARG A 175 9.38 3.05 -11.93
N THR A 176 10.69 2.73 -12.02
CA THR A 176 11.28 2.04 -13.18
C THR A 176 11.29 0.53 -13.03
N GLY A 177 10.83 0.01 -11.88
CA GLY A 177 10.85 -1.40 -11.53
C GLY A 177 12.19 -1.87 -10.94
N LYS A 178 13.08 -0.94 -10.56
CA LYS A 178 14.35 -1.29 -9.94
C LYS A 178 14.17 -1.51 -8.43
N VAL A 179 14.61 -2.67 -7.94
CA VAL A 179 14.74 -2.94 -6.50
C VAL A 179 15.92 -2.14 -5.95
N ARG A 180 15.67 -1.30 -4.94
CA ARG A 180 16.61 -0.30 -4.41
C ARG A 180 17.33 -0.75 -3.14
N VAL A 181 17.08 -1.96 -2.68
CA VAL A 181 17.71 -2.56 -1.50
C VAL A 181 18.67 -3.68 -1.91
N ASN A 182 19.77 -3.81 -1.17
CA ASN A 182 20.77 -4.84 -1.44
C ASN A 182 20.33 -6.19 -0.83
N GLN A 183 20.80 -7.27 -1.45
CA GLN A 183 20.68 -8.60 -0.88
C GLN A 183 21.69 -8.75 0.27
N THR A 184 21.21 -8.64 1.50
CA THR A 184 22.07 -8.70 2.70
C THR A 184 21.95 -10.01 3.47
N GLY A 185 21.02 -10.89 3.08
CA GLY A 185 20.68 -12.11 3.83
C GLY A 185 19.87 -11.86 5.12
N LYS A 186 19.63 -10.61 5.51
CA LYS A 186 18.78 -10.28 6.65
C LYS A 186 17.33 -10.60 6.34
N ILE A 187 16.66 -11.31 7.24
CA ILE A 187 15.23 -11.60 7.18
C ILE A 187 14.55 -11.03 8.42
N SER A 188 13.37 -10.50 8.25
CA SER A 188 12.50 -10.03 9.35
C SER A 188 11.06 -9.91 8.85
N GLN A 189 10.11 -9.70 9.75
CA GLN A 189 8.78 -9.25 9.35
C GLN A 189 8.89 -7.87 8.70
N GLN A 190 8.06 -7.60 7.68
CA GLN A 190 8.11 -6.39 6.89
C GLN A 190 6.76 -5.70 6.85
N THR A 191 6.77 -4.38 6.97
CA THR A 191 5.66 -3.50 6.61
C THR A 191 6.04 -2.71 5.37
N ILE A 192 5.22 -2.81 4.34
CA ILE A 192 5.46 -2.18 3.03
C ILE A 192 4.30 -1.24 2.72
N VAL A 193 4.64 -0.07 2.20
CA VAL A 193 3.67 0.83 1.55
C VAL A 193 3.94 0.81 0.05
N GLY A 194 2.91 0.50 -0.73
CA GLY A 194 2.95 0.53 -2.19
C GLY A 194 2.06 1.62 -2.74
N GLU A 195 2.44 2.20 -3.86
CA GLU A 195 1.59 3.06 -4.68
C GLU A 195 1.19 2.28 -5.92
N LEU A 196 -0.09 2.19 -6.20
CA LEU A 196 -0.63 1.55 -7.39
C LEU A 196 -0.71 2.53 -8.57
N ARG A 197 -0.77 1.99 -9.78
CA ARG A 197 -0.89 2.80 -11.02
C ARG A 197 -2.20 3.57 -11.11
N ASN A 198 -3.25 3.14 -10.40
CA ASN A 198 -4.54 3.86 -10.28
C ASN A 198 -4.53 4.97 -9.21
N GLY A 199 -3.42 5.15 -8.49
CA GLY A 199 -3.28 6.13 -7.41
C GLY A 199 -3.74 5.65 -6.04
N HIS A 200 -4.17 4.40 -5.90
CA HIS A 200 -4.45 3.80 -4.60
C HIS A 200 -3.16 3.46 -3.85
N ILE A 201 -3.27 3.33 -2.56
CA ILE A 201 -2.18 2.94 -1.66
C ILE A 201 -2.41 1.52 -1.18
N LEU A 202 -1.35 0.71 -1.24
CA LEU A 202 -1.30 -0.59 -0.59
C LEU A 202 -0.54 -0.49 0.72
N ILE A 203 -1.09 -1.10 1.76
CA ILE A 203 -0.38 -1.37 3.01
C ILE A 203 -0.29 -2.88 3.12
N MET A 204 0.93 -3.40 3.28
CA MET A 204 1.19 -4.82 3.33
C MET A 204 2.00 -5.15 4.58
N LYS A 205 1.61 -6.20 5.29
CA LYS A 205 2.39 -6.77 6.41
C LYS A 205 2.62 -8.24 6.14
N THR A 206 3.89 -8.69 6.21
CA THR A 206 4.23 -10.10 6.08
C THR A 206 3.81 -10.87 7.35
N THR A 207 3.35 -12.09 7.17
CA THR A 207 2.97 -12.96 8.28
C THR A 207 4.19 -13.59 8.97
N GLU A 208 5.25 -13.79 8.19
CA GLU A 208 6.51 -14.40 8.63
C GLU A 208 7.70 -13.54 8.18
N MET A 209 8.90 -13.99 8.50
CA MET A 209 10.14 -13.30 8.15
C MET A 209 10.51 -13.53 6.69
N THR A 210 10.89 -12.45 6.01
CA THR A 210 11.45 -12.47 4.65
C THR A 210 12.49 -11.36 4.50
N SER A 211 13.29 -11.42 3.43
CA SER A 211 14.23 -10.34 3.12
C SER A 211 13.54 -9.23 2.34
N LEU A 212 13.96 -7.97 2.56
CA LEU A 212 13.47 -6.84 1.74
C LEU A 212 13.80 -7.02 0.26
N HIS A 213 14.95 -7.64 -0.05
CA HIS A 213 15.34 -7.87 -1.44
C HIS A 213 14.38 -8.85 -2.14
N ALA A 214 14.07 -10.00 -1.52
CA ALA A 214 13.08 -10.95 -2.04
C ALA A 214 11.70 -10.30 -2.18
N MET A 215 11.29 -9.51 -1.18
CA MET A 215 10.05 -8.77 -1.22
C MET A 215 9.99 -7.79 -2.39
N GLY A 216 11.05 -7.01 -2.63
CA GLY A 216 11.12 -6.06 -3.74
C GLY A 216 11.07 -6.76 -5.12
N GLN A 217 11.76 -7.89 -5.26
CA GLN A 217 11.68 -8.71 -6.49
C GLN A 217 10.27 -9.26 -6.70
N CYS A 218 9.66 -9.80 -5.66
CA CYS A 218 8.32 -10.34 -5.73
C CYS A 218 7.28 -9.29 -6.12
N LEU A 219 7.32 -8.10 -5.53
CA LEU A 219 6.44 -7.00 -5.90
C LEU A 219 6.59 -6.62 -7.38
N ARG A 220 7.82 -6.52 -7.88
CA ARG A 220 8.09 -6.21 -9.29
C ARG A 220 7.51 -7.28 -10.23
N ASP A 221 7.71 -8.55 -9.89
CA ASP A 221 7.45 -9.66 -10.81
C ASP A 221 6.03 -10.22 -10.70
N ALA A 222 5.42 -10.15 -9.51
CA ALA A 222 4.13 -10.77 -9.22
C ALA A 222 2.99 -9.80 -8.85
N TYR A 223 3.27 -8.48 -8.72
CA TYR A 223 2.24 -7.48 -8.45
C TYR A 223 2.19 -6.41 -9.56
N PRO A 224 1.59 -6.71 -10.73
CA PRO A 224 1.74 -5.91 -11.96
C PRO A 224 1.20 -4.48 -11.85
N ASN A 225 0.22 -4.25 -10.97
CA ASN A 225 -0.36 -2.93 -10.78
C ASN A 225 0.45 -2.01 -9.85
N ILE A 226 1.53 -2.53 -9.23
CA ILE A 226 2.38 -1.68 -8.39
C ILE A 226 3.17 -0.71 -9.26
N ARG A 227 3.21 0.54 -8.85
CA ARG A 227 4.01 1.60 -9.47
C ARG A 227 5.36 1.74 -8.81
N GLN A 228 5.35 1.78 -7.48
CA GLN A 228 6.54 1.88 -6.63
C GLN A 228 6.20 1.44 -5.20
N ALA A 229 7.21 1.15 -4.40
CA ALA A 229 7.03 0.72 -3.02
C ALA A 229 8.16 1.19 -2.13
N MET A 230 7.85 1.36 -0.85
CA MET A 230 8.84 1.63 0.20
C MET A 230 8.63 0.69 1.38
N ALA A 231 9.71 0.36 2.07
CA ALA A 231 9.67 -0.42 3.30
C ALA A 231 9.65 0.53 4.49
N MET A 232 8.73 0.28 5.42
CA MET A 232 8.69 0.90 6.73
C MET A 232 9.66 0.22 7.69
N ASP A 233 9.57 0.49 8.99
CA ASP A 233 10.37 -0.26 9.95
C ASP A 233 9.92 -1.73 10.02
N GLY A 234 10.88 -2.63 10.12
CA GLY A 234 10.66 -4.07 10.10
C GLY A 234 10.92 -4.73 11.46
N GLY A 235 10.94 -6.05 11.46
CA GLY A 235 11.19 -6.85 12.66
C GLY A 235 10.05 -6.73 13.66
N SER A 236 10.37 -6.54 14.94
CA SER A 236 9.39 -6.39 16.02
C SER A 236 8.49 -5.15 15.87
N SER A 237 8.96 -4.15 15.14
CA SER A 237 8.19 -2.92 14.85
C SER A 237 7.19 -3.08 13.72
N SER A 238 7.30 -4.14 12.91
CA SER A 238 6.39 -4.39 11.79
C SER A 238 4.99 -4.74 12.30
N ASP A 239 4.07 -3.80 12.22
CA ASP A 239 2.73 -3.98 12.76
C ASP A 239 1.65 -3.28 11.91
N LEU A 240 0.47 -3.89 11.84
CA LEU A 240 -0.72 -3.39 11.18
C LEU A 240 -1.97 -3.80 11.95
N MET A 241 -2.69 -2.83 12.46
CA MET A 241 -3.94 -3.02 13.19
C MET A 241 -5.13 -2.57 12.35
N ILE A 242 -6.13 -3.42 12.25
CA ILE A 242 -7.46 -3.11 11.71
C ILE A 242 -8.41 -2.97 12.89
N SER A 243 -9.18 -1.89 12.94
CA SER A 243 -10.02 -1.56 14.09
C SER A 243 -11.01 -2.68 14.41
N PRO A 244 -11.31 -2.90 15.70
CA PRO A 244 -12.30 -3.89 16.11
C PRO A 244 -13.68 -3.64 15.50
N GLY A 245 -14.07 -2.36 15.36
CA GLY A 245 -15.34 -1.97 14.75
C GLY A 245 -15.46 -2.42 13.30
N LEU A 246 -14.40 -2.21 12.51
CA LEU A 246 -14.35 -2.61 11.11
C LEU A 246 -14.36 -4.15 10.98
N ARG A 247 -13.58 -4.86 11.80
CA ARG A 247 -13.59 -6.34 11.82
C ARG A 247 -14.96 -6.90 12.16
N GLN A 248 -15.64 -6.36 13.17
CA GLN A 248 -16.99 -6.78 13.53
C GLN A 248 -18.02 -6.50 12.44
N ALA A 249 -17.91 -5.36 11.74
CA ALA A 249 -18.79 -5.04 10.63
C ALA A 249 -18.66 -6.07 9.50
N VAL A 250 -17.43 -6.40 9.10
CA VAL A 250 -17.17 -7.45 8.08
C VAL A 250 -17.69 -8.80 8.55
N GLN A 251 -17.36 -9.20 9.79
CA GLN A 251 -17.76 -10.50 10.33
C GLN A 251 -19.27 -10.69 10.36
N LYS A 252 -20.03 -9.63 10.67
CA LYS A 252 -21.50 -9.67 10.67
C LYS A 252 -22.09 -9.79 9.27
N THR A 253 -21.42 -9.25 8.27
CA THR A 253 -21.94 -9.18 6.89
C THR A 253 -21.57 -10.40 6.07
N THR A 254 -20.32 -10.87 6.17
CA THR A 254 -19.74 -11.88 5.30
C THR A 254 -19.10 -13.07 6.03
N GLY A 255 -19.07 -13.03 7.37
CA GLY A 255 -18.47 -14.08 8.19
C GLY A 255 -17.01 -13.84 8.54
N THR A 256 -16.33 -14.90 9.01
CA THR A 256 -14.90 -14.83 9.38
C THR A 256 -14.04 -15.07 8.15
N HIS A 257 -13.09 -14.17 7.90
CA HIS A 257 -12.17 -14.23 6.77
C HIS A 257 -10.74 -14.52 7.23
N GLU A 258 -9.92 -15.08 6.35
CA GLU A 258 -8.54 -15.47 6.63
C GLU A 258 -7.72 -14.28 7.18
N TRP A 259 -7.84 -13.09 6.60
CA TRP A 259 -7.10 -11.92 7.05
C TRP A 259 -7.36 -11.54 8.51
N MET A 260 -8.54 -11.87 9.06
CA MET A 260 -8.87 -11.58 10.47
C MET A 260 -7.99 -12.35 11.44
N THR A 261 -7.53 -13.55 11.06
CA THR A 261 -6.63 -14.35 11.89
C THR A 261 -5.21 -13.80 11.84
N LEU A 262 -4.84 -13.14 10.74
CA LEU A 262 -3.49 -12.60 10.51
C LEU A 262 -3.26 -11.25 11.20
N VAL A 263 -4.30 -10.46 11.43
CA VAL A 263 -4.19 -9.14 12.09
C VAL A 263 -3.54 -9.23 13.48
N ASN A 264 -3.78 -10.32 14.21
CA ASN A 264 -3.28 -10.50 15.56
C ASN A 264 -2.08 -11.47 15.64
N SER A 265 -1.60 -11.98 14.51
CA SER A 265 -0.50 -12.95 14.47
C SER A 265 0.85 -12.25 14.44
N GLY A 266 1.35 -11.86 15.59
CA GLY A 266 2.75 -11.51 15.80
C GLY A 266 3.36 -12.48 16.81
N PRO A 267 4.49 -13.15 16.50
CA PRO A 267 5.06 -14.15 17.41
C PRO A 267 5.67 -13.56 18.68
N MET A 268 5.81 -12.25 18.80
CA MET A 268 6.54 -11.59 19.89
C MET A 268 5.74 -10.50 20.64
N GLY A 269 4.43 -10.41 20.45
CA GLY A 269 3.63 -9.33 21.03
C GLY A 269 3.88 -7.97 20.34
N HIS A 270 3.12 -6.97 20.74
CA HIS A 270 3.26 -5.62 20.21
C HIS A 270 4.33 -4.85 21.01
N VAL A 271 5.19 -4.12 20.29
CA VAL A 271 6.20 -3.23 20.88
C VAL A 271 5.77 -1.77 20.81
N GLY A 272 6.37 -0.91 21.63
CA GLY A 272 6.15 0.52 21.56
C GLY A 272 6.60 1.10 20.22
N LEU A 273 5.70 1.78 19.53
CA LEU A 273 5.92 2.38 18.20
C LEU A 273 6.00 3.90 18.34
N PRO A 274 7.16 4.52 18.12
CA PRO A 274 7.30 5.97 18.27
C PRO A 274 6.43 6.77 17.30
N ALA A 275 6.27 6.29 16.08
CA ALA A 275 5.45 6.91 15.05
C ALA A 275 4.62 5.87 14.31
N VAL A 276 3.38 6.24 14.03
CA VAL A 276 2.44 5.42 13.28
C VAL A 276 1.72 6.25 12.22
N ILE A 277 1.15 5.57 11.25
CA ILE A 277 0.32 6.15 10.21
C ILE A 277 -1.08 5.56 10.38
N GLY A 278 -2.07 6.45 10.53
CA GLY A 278 -3.47 6.10 10.68
C GLY A 278 -4.28 6.40 9.43
N ILE A 279 -5.27 5.57 9.18
CA ILE A 279 -6.19 5.68 8.04
C ILE A 279 -7.61 5.74 8.57
N SER A 280 -8.36 6.77 8.17
CA SER A 280 -9.75 6.98 8.57
C SER A 280 -10.62 7.35 7.37
N PRO A 281 -11.92 7.02 7.38
CA PRO A 281 -12.85 7.48 6.37
C PRO A 281 -12.87 9.03 6.31
N ARG A 282 -12.97 9.57 5.11
CA ARG A 282 -13.34 10.98 4.96
C ARG A 282 -14.81 11.11 5.24
N HIS A 283 -15.18 11.88 6.28
CA HIS A 283 -16.57 12.23 6.46
C HIS A 283 -17.04 12.91 5.16
N GLN A 284 -17.97 12.29 4.47
CA GLN A 284 -18.70 12.99 3.43
C GLN A 284 -19.38 14.17 4.13
N SER A 285 -18.80 15.37 4.01
CA SER A 285 -19.49 16.60 4.37
C SER A 285 -20.81 16.55 3.61
N GLY A 286 -21.91 16.40 4.35
CA GLY A 286 -23.23 16.11 3.82
C GLY A 286 -23.51 16.89 2.55
N ARG A 287 -23.95 16.18 1.52
CA ARG A 287 -24.66 16.83 0.42
C ARG A 287 -25.87 17.52 1.06
N PRO A 288 -26.05 18.82 0.78
CA PRO A 288 -27.23 19.54 1.23
C PRO A 288 -28.51 18.92 0.69
#